data_edc32e345940ae30b6710b169161326e
#
_entry.id   edc32e345940ae30b6710b169161326e
#
_cell.length_a   1.000
_cell.length_b   1.000
_cell.length_c   1.000
_cell.angle_alpha   90.00
_cell.angle_beta   90.00
_cell.angle_gamma   90.00
#
_symmetry.space_group_name_H-M   'P 1'
#
loop_
_entity.id
_entity.type
_entity.pdbx_description
1 polymer ?
#
loop_
_entity_poly.entity_id
_entity_poly.type
_entity_poly.pdbx_seq_one_letter_code
_entity_poly.pdbx_strand_id
1 'polypeptide(L)'
;MLIAFFLLYIPKTFAIFAIMKDEVKLHIYSADLSMELDLPFVDGGIKAGFPSPAQDYLTESIDLNKTLIKHTETTFYARVSGDSLNDIGISDGDLVIIDKSLEATNGDYVAAYIDGEFTLKQFKLDEANHCAWLIPANKKYQPIKVTEDNDFMIWGVITSAIKRFHKF
;
A
#
# COMPACT_ATOMS: atom_id res chain seq x y z
N MET A 1 19.13 8.40 21.54
CA MET A 1 18.83 7.06 22.04
C MET A 1 17.41 6.98 22.59
N LEU A 2 16.44 7.64 21.93
CA LEU A 2 15.01 7.65 22.36
C LEU A 2 14.03 7.33 21.23
N ILE A 3 14.48 7.20 19.99
CA ILE A 3 13.60 6.91 18.82
C ILE A 3 13.33 5.40 18.65
N ALA A 4 14.15 4.54 19.25
CA ALA A 4 14.00 3.08 19.16
C ALA A 4 12.88 2.50 20.06
N PHE A 5 12.23 3.32 20.91
CA PHE A 5 11.25 2.84 21.88
C PHE A 5 9.78 2.96 21.42
N PHE A 6 9.54 3.57 20.25
CA PHE A 6 8.17 3.79 19.76
C PHE A 6 7.61 2.63 18.91
N LEU A 7 8.41 1.59 18.65
CA LEU A 7 8.05 0.48 17.75
C LEU A 7 7.61 -0.82 18.45
N LEU A 8 7.56 -0.86 19.78
CA LEU A 8 7.27 -2.12 20.50
C LEU A 8 6.18 -1.91 21.55
N TYR A 9 4.94 -2.02 21.18
CA TYR A 9 3.90 -2.65 21.99
C TYR A 9 2.50 -2.49 21.38
N ILE A 10 2.03 -3.48 20.61
CA ILE A 10 0.60 -3.63 20.31
C ILE A 10 0.20 -5.04 20.72
N PRO A 11 -0.74 -5.22 21.67
CA PRO A 11 -1.28 -6.54 21.99
C PRO A 11 -2.10 -7.04 20.79
N LYS A 12 -1.92 -8.33 20.49
CA LYS A 12 -2.69 -9.12 19.50
C LYS A 12 -4.16 -9.17 19.90
N THR A 13 -4.94 -8.18 19.60
CA THR A 13 -6.42 -8.24 19.56
C THR A 13 -6.99 -6.82 19.58
N PHE A 14 -7.14 -6.21 18.42
CA PHE A 14 -8.09 -5.11 18.31
C PHE A 14 -8.77 -5.16 16.94
N ALA A 15 -9.98 -5.71 16.94
CA ALA A 15 -10.97 -5.36 15.93
C ALA A 15 -11.39 -3.91 16.22
N ILE A 16 -10.87 -2.96 15.45
CA ILE A 16 -11.25 -1.56 15.62
C ILE A 16 -12.51 -1.31 14.83
N PHE A 17 -13.61 -1.15 15.57
CA PHE A 17 -14.84 -0.54 15.09
C PHE A 17 -14.57 0.94 14.83
N ALA A 18 -14.54 1.35 13.57
CA ALA A 18 -14.49 2.75 13.19
C ALA A 18 -15.89 3.35 13.26
N ILE A 19 -16.11 4.30 14.15
CA ILE A 19 -17.30 5.15 14.21
C ILE A 19 -17.08 6.37 13.32
N MET A 20 -18.07 6.63 12.52
CA MET A 20 -18.22 7.51 11.37
C MET A 20 -17.92 9.00 11.59
N LYS A 21 -17.17 9.57 10.62
CA LYS A 21 -17.52 10.84 9.94
C LYS A 21 -17.07 10.71 8.48
N ASP A 22 -17.76 11.36 7.55
CA ASP A 22 -17.55 11.23 6.09
C ASP A 22 -16.13 11.62 5.65
N GLU A 23 -15.19 10.66 5.77
CA GLU A 23 -13.79 10.79 5.35
C GLU A 23 -13.24 9.42 5.00
N VAL A 24 -12.27 9.39 4.13
CA VAL A 24 -11.58 8.26 3.48
C VAL A 24 -11.71 6.95 4.26
N LYS A 25 -12.66 6.10 3.87
CA LYS A 25 -12.84 4.77 4.47
C LYS A 25 -11.84 3.82 3.83
N LEU A 26 -10.77 3.49 4.55
CA LEU A 26 -9.90 2.39 4.17
C LEU A 26 -10.63 1.07 4.44
N HIS A 27 -11.11 0.40 3.39
CA HIS A 27 -11.66 -0.95 3.51
C HIS A 27 -10.53 -1.96 3.47
N ILE A 28 -10.23 -2.56 4.62
CA ILE A 28 -9.13 -3.52 4.79
C ILE A 28 -9.70 -4.93 4.74
N TYR A 29 -9.07 -5.80 3.94
CA TYR A 29 -9.41 -7.21 3.80
C TYR A 29 -8.17 -8.05 4.08
N SER A 30 -8.31 -9.14 4.84
CA SER A 30 -7.26 -10.15 4.93
C SER A 30 -7.10 -10.87 3.60
N ALA A 31 -5.88 -11.24 3.25
CA ALA A 31 -5.63 -12.07 2.08
C ALA A 31 -6.11 -13.51 2.34
N ASP A 32 -6.99 -14.04 1.50
CA ASP A 32 -7.32 -15.47 1.46
C ASP A 32 -6.41 -16.14 0.44
N LEU A 33 -5.52 -17.00 0.90
CA LEU A 33 -4.53 -17.71 0.09
C LEU A 33 -4.81 -19.22 0.07
N SER A 34 -6.00 -19.64 0.43
CA SER A 34 -6.38 -21.06 0.53
C SER A 34 -6.44 -21.78 -0.82
N MET A 35 -6.51 -21.05 -1.93
CA MET A 35 -6.54 -21.60 -3.27
C MET A 35 -5.33 -21.13 -4.10
N GLU A 36 -4.55 -22.07 -4.59
CA GLU A 36 -3.54 -21.79 -5.62
C GLU A 36 -4.25 -21.59 -6.97
N LEU A 37 -3.92 -20.50 -7.65
CA LEU A 37 -4.42 -20.20 -8.98
C LEU A 37 -3.26 -19.92 -9.92
N ASP A 38 -2.80 -20.96 -10.59
CA ASP A 38 -1.77 -20.85 -11.62
C ASP A 38 -2.42 -20.44 -12.95
N LEU A 39 -2.12 -19.24 -13.41
CA LEU A 39 -2.57 -18.74 -14.69
C LEU A 39 -1.42 -18.71 -15.71
N PRO A 40 -1.69 -18.96 -17.00
CA PRO A 40 -0.68 -18.82 -18.05
C PRO A 40 -0.04 -17.44 -18.04
N PHE A 41 1.28 -17.40 -18.07
CA PHE A 41 2.08 -16.18 -18.06
C PHE A 41 2.98 -16.13 -19.29
N VAL A 42 3.03 -14.98 -19.95
CA VAL A 42 3.87 -14.73 -21.11
C VAL A 42 5.09 -13.93 -20.69
N ASP A 43 6.20 -14.60 -20.47
CA ASP A 43 7.44 -13.96 -19.96
C ASP A 43 8.17 -13.14 -21.03
N GLY A 44 7.99 -13.47 -22.31
CA GLY A 44 8.66 -12.79 -23.44
C GLY A 44 8.32 -11.31 -23.63
N GLY A 45 7.45 -10.75 -22.80
CA GLY A 45 7.03 -9.36 -22.83
C GLY A 45 6.19 -8.98 -24.06
N ILE A 46 5.01 -8.46 -23.82
CA ILE A 46 4.17 -7.88 -24.89
C ILE A 46 4.60 -6.43 -25.08
N LYS A 47 5.12 -6.08 -26.28
CA LYS A 47 5.55 -4.70 -26.57
C LYS A 47 4.34 -3.78 -26.58
N ALA A 48 4.35 -2.76 -25.74
CA ALA A 48 3.32 -1.71 -25.71
C ALA A 48 3.47 -0.64 -26.82
N GLY A 49 4.50 -0.78 -27.67
CA GLY A 49 4.76 0.11 -28.80
C GLY A 49 4.36 -0.54 -30.14
N PHE A 50 5.30 -0.58 -31.12
CA PHE A 50 5.06 -1.20 -32.41
C PHE A 50 4.87 -2.73 -32.27
N PRO A 51 3.94 -3.32 -33.05
CA PRO A 51 3.77 -4.76 -33.08
C PRO A 51 5.07 -5.46 -33.46
N SER A 52 5.40 -6.56 -32.80
CA SER A 52 6.48 -7.45 -33.22
C SER A 52 5.87 -8.78 -33.68
N PRO A 53 6.57 -9.55 -34.58
CA PRO A 53 6.11 -10.87 -34.96
C PRO A 53 5.86 -11.73 -33.72
N ALA A 54 4.77 -12.50 -33.74
CA ALA A 54 4.51 -13.50 -32.74
C ALA A 54 5.62 -14.54 -32.82
N GLN A 55 6.49 -14.59 -31.81
CA GLN A 55 7.39 -15.72 -31.61
C GLN A 55 6.69 -16.72 -30.70
N ASP A 56 7.07 -18.00 -30.78
CA ASP A 56 6.52 -19.05 -29.92
C ASP A 56 6.74 -18.66 -28.46
N TYR A 57 5.66 -18.20 -27.79
CA TYR A 57 5.69 -17.86 -26.39
C TYR A 57 5.64 -19.17 -25.58
N LEU A 58 6.72 -19.48 -24.90
CA LEU A 58 6.69 -20.46 -23.81
C LEU A 58 5.79 -19.88 -22.74
N THR A 59 4.67 -20.54 -22.49
CA THR A 59 3.71 -20.15 -21.46
C THR A 59 4.18 -20.79 -20.16
N GLU A 60 4.72 -20.00 -19.27
CA GLU A 60 4.90 -20.38 -17.87
C GLU A 60 3.59 -20.13 -17.14
N SER A 61 3.39 -20.74 -15.98
CA SER A 61 2.30 -20.39 -15.09
C SER A 61 2.78 -19.49 -13.96
N ILE A 62 1.97 -18.53 -13.55
CA ILE A 62 2.26 -17.66 -12.44
C ILE A 62 1.11 -17.67 -11.43
N ASP A 63 1.43 -17.86 -10.16
CA ASP A 63 0.54 -17.61 -9.04
C ASP A 63 0.81 -16.20 -8.51
N LEU A 64 -0.14 -15.29 -8.72
CA LEU A 64 -0.01 -13.91 -8.27
C LEU A 64 0.06 -13.79 -6.75
N ASN A 65 -0.57 -14.68 -6.00
CA ASN A 65 -0.48 -14.66 -4.55
C ASN A 65 0.97 -14.91 -4.11
N LYS A 66 1.61 -15.95 -4.64
CA LYS A 66 3.02 -16.26 -4.36
C LYS A 66 3.98 -15.15 -4.82
N THR A 67 3.62 -14.49 -5.93
CA THR A 67 4.47 -13.45 -6.51
C THR A 67 4.42 -12.16 -5.71
N LEU A 68 3.22 -11.72 -5.33
CA LEU A 68 2.99 -10.40 -4.74
C LEU A 68 3.00 -10.40 -3.21
N ILE A 69 2.72 -11.56 -2.57
CA ILE A 69 2.59 -11.68 -1.12
C ILE A 69 3.77 -12.48 -0.58
N LYS A 70 4.63 -11.83 0.18
CA LYS A 70 5.80 -12.47 0.81
C LYS A 70 5.55 -12.89 2.25
N HIS A 71 4.72 -12.14 2.97
CA HIS A 71 4.40 -12.37 4.38
C HIS A 71 2.88 -12.50 4.54
N THR A 72 2.37 -13.71 4.40
CA THR A 72 0.92 -13.99 4.31
C THR A 72 0.12 -13.53 5.53
N GLU A 73 0.69 -13.68 6.72
CA GLU A 73 0.01 -13.35 7.99
C GLU A 73 -0.04 -11.84 8.27
N THR A 74 0.80 -11.05 7.61
CA THR A 74 0.93 -9.60 7.83
C THR A 74 0.52 -8.78 6.63
N THR A 75 0.10 -9.43 5.54
CA THR A 75 -0.31 -8.78 4.30
C THR A 75 -1.83 -8.62 4.25
N PHE A 76 -2.26 -7.44 3.84
CA PHE A 76 -3.66 -7.06 3.72
C PHE A 76 -3.92 -6.39 2.38
N TYR A 77 -5.17 -6.48 1.92
CA TYR A 77 -5.66 -5.70 0.81
C TYR A 77 -6.43 -4.50 1.31
N ALA A 78 -6.27 -3.37 0.64
CA ALA A 78 -7.06 -2.19 0.91
C ALA A 78 -7.56 -1.55 -0.39
N ARG A 79 -8.79 -1.06 -0.37
CA ARG A 79 -9.33 -0.27 -1.48
C ARG A 79 -8.99 1.19 -1.26
N VAL A 80 -8.39 1.79 -2.27
CA VAL A 80 -8.06 3.22 -2.27
C VAL A 80 -9.35 4.03 -2.34
N SER A 81 -9.44 5.04 -1.49
CA SER A 81 -10.47 6.07 -1.56
C SER A 81 -9.79 7.43 -1.67
N GLY A 82 -10.17 8.20 -2.67
CA GLY A 82 -9.60 9.52 -2.96
C GLY A 82 -8.46 9.49 -3.99
N ASP A 83 -7.88 10.68 -4.22
CA ASP A 83 -6.97 10.93 -5.35
C ASP A 83 -5.58 11.42 -4.93
N SER A 84 -5.22 11.28 -3.66
CA SER A 84 -3.96 11.82 -3.12
C SER A 84 -2.68 11.19 -3.68
N LEU A 85 -2.78 10.06 -4.39
CA LEU A 85 -1.67 9.32 -5.00
C LEU A 85 -1.78 9.21 -6.53
N ASN A 86 -2.58 10.06 -7.18
CA ASN A 86 -2.85 9.98 -8.62
C ASN A 86 -1.59 10.18 -9.47
N ASP A 87 -0.64 11.02 -9.05
CA ASP A 87 0.56 11.33 -9.85
C ASP A 87 1.50 10.11 -9.96
N ILE A 88 1.32 9.08 -9.12
CA ILE A 88 2.03 7.80 -9.22
C ILE A 88 1.15 6.68 -9.80
N GLY A 89 -0.02 7.03 -10.32
CA GLY A 89 -0.93 6.09 -10.96
C GLY A 89 -1.81 5.29 -10.01
N ILE A 90 -1.84 5.59 -8.71
CA ILE A 90 -2.79 5.00 -7.75
C ILE A 90 -4.02 5.91 -7.65
N SER A 91 -5.18 5.39 -8.01
CA SER A 91 -6.43 6.15 -8.16
C SER A 91 -7.52 5.61 -7.24
N ASP A 92 -8.57 6.40 -7.08
CA ASP A 92 -9.79 5.98 -6.38
C ASP A 92 -10.32 4.65 -6.91
N GLY A 93 -10.66 3.73 -6.02
CA GLY A 93 -11.16 2.38 -6.34
C GLY A 93 -10.10 1.34 -6.65
N ASP A 94 -8.83 1.71 -6.83
CA ASP A 94 -7.73 0.74 -6.99
C ASP A 94 -7.56 -0.13 -5.75
N LEU A 95 -6.96 -1.30 -5.90
CA LEU A 95 -6.64 -2.20 -4.80
C LEU A 95 -5.14 -2.10 -4.51
N VAL A 96 -4.76 -1.87 -3.26
CA VAL A 96 -3.36 -1.91 -2.81
C VAL A 96 -3.10 -3.09 -1.90
N ILE A 97 -1.88 -3.61 -1.97
CA ILE A 97 -1.35 -4.65 -1.10
C ILE A 97 -0.47 -3.97 -0.07
N ILE A 98 -0.73 -4.22 1.21
CA ILE A 98 -0.05 -3.58 2.34
C ILE A 98 0.55 -4.67 3.21
N ASP A 99 1.83 -4.58 3.48
CA ASP A 99 2.54 -5.47 4.40
C ASP A 99 2.90 -4.73 5.69
N LYS A 100 2.40 -5.23 6.81
CA LYS A 100 2.61 -4.65 8.15
C LYS A 100 3.93 -5.09 8.78
N SER A 101 4.60 -6.09 8.26
CA SER A 101 5.88 -6.58 8.79
C SER A 101 7.07 -5.75 8.30
N LEU A 102 6.87 -4.96 7.26
CA LEU A 102 7.94 -4.14 6.69
C LEU A 102 8.11 -2.84 7.49
N GLU A 103 9.37 -2.51 7.76
CA GLU A 103 9.75 -1.22 8.29
C GLU A 103 9.81 -0.19 7.16
N ALA A 104 9.07 0.91 7.32
CA ALA A 104 9.01 1.94 6.30
C ALA A 104 10.30 2.76 6.25
N THR A 105 10.78 2.99 5.05
CA THR A 105 11.95 3.83 4.75
C THR A 105 11.55 5.06 3.94
N ASN A 106 12.48 6.02 3.82
CA ASN A 106 12.24 7.24 3.05
C ASN A 106 11.92 6.91 1.59
N GLY A 107 10.77 7.38 1.14
CA GLY A 107 10.28 7.17 -0.21
C GLY A 107 9.21 6.08 -0.32
N ASP A 108 9.04 5.25 0.69
CA ASP A 108 7.98 4.23 0.69
C ASP A 108 6.59 4.87 0.73
N TYR A 109 5.65 4.24 0.06
CA TYR A 109 4.24 4.56 0.21
C TYR A 109 3.66 3.71 1.33
N VAL A 110 2.97 4.37 2.25
CA VAL A 110 2.50 3.74 3.49
C VAL A 110 1.01 3.95 3.70
N ALA A 111 0.40 3.01 4.38
CA ALA A 111 -0.84 3.23 5.09
C ALA A 111 -0.48 3.75 6.49
N ALA A 112 -0.83 4.97 6.78
CA ALA A 112 -0.55 5.63 8.04
C ALA A 112 -1.85 5.95 8.77
N TYR A 113 -1.81 5.82 10.09
CA TYR A 113 -2.80 6.35 11.00
C TYR A 113 -2.27 7.64 11.59
N ILE A 114 -3.06 8.69 11.57
CA ILE A 114 -2.73 9.98 12.18
C ILE A 114 -3.98 10.63 12.74
N ASP A 115 -3.96 10.96 14.04
CA ASP A 115 -5.00 11.72 14.76
C ASP A 115 -6.43 11.18 14.56
N GLY A 116 -6.59 9.86 14.50
CA GLY A 116 -7.89 9.19 14.33
C GLY A 116 -8.20 8.73 12.90
N GLU A 117 -7.38 9.07 11.91
CA GLU A 117 -7.66 8.82 10.50
C GLU A 117 -6.59 7.96 9.82
N PHE A 118 -7.03 7.13 8.86
CA PHE A 118 -6.11 6.43 7.96
C PHE A 118 -5.89 7.20 6.67
N THR A 119 -4.64 7.24 6.21
CA THR A 119 -4.29 7.86 4.94
C THR A 119 -3.21 7.07 4.22
N LEU A 120 -3.18 7.17 2.87
CA LEU A 120 -2.11 6.63 2.05
C LEU A 120 -1.25 7.79 1.55
N LYS A 121 0.04 7.78 1.89
CA LYS A 121 1.00 8.83 1.54
C LYS A 121 2.39 8.25 1.35
N GLN A 122 3.27 9.02 0.75
CA GLN A 122 4.69 8.73 0.77
C GLN A 122 5.27 9.15 2.12
N PHE A 123 6.03 8.26 2.74
CA PHE A 123 6.70 8.52 4.00
C PHE A 123 8.06 9.16 3.79
N LYS A 124 8.39 10.15 4.62
CA LYS A 124 9.71 10.74 4.70
C LYS A 124 10.04 11.11 6.14
N LEU A 125 11.11 10.52 6.66
CA LEU A 125 11.69 10.88 7.94
C LEU A 125 12.61 12.10 7.77
N ASP A 126 12.47 13.09 8.63
CA ASP A 126 13.32 14.28 8.70
C ASP A 126 14.00 14.31 10.08
N GLU A 127 15.10 13.58 10.16
CA GLU A 127 15.85 13.43 11.42
C GLU A 127 16.40 14.77 11.94
N ALA A 128 16.79 15.66 11.02
CA ALA A 128 17.36 16.95 11.38
C ALA A 128 16.36 17.86 12.10
N ASN A 129 15.08 17.73 11.78
CA ASN A 129 13.99 18.51 12.34
C ASN A 129 13.14 17.71 13.34
N HIS A 130 13.55 16.50 13.71
CA HIS A 130 12.83 15.59 14.62
C HIS A 130 11.34 15.45 14.25
N CYS A 131 11.06 15.22 12.97
CA CYS A 131 9.69 15.04 12.49
C CYS A 131 9.65 14.06 11.32
N ALA A 132 8.45 13.65 10.94
CA ALA A 132 8.20 12.94 9.70
C ALA A 132 7.24 13.73 8.81
N TRP A 133 7.19 13.36 7.56
CA TRP A 133 6.28 13.93 6.58
C TRP A 133 5.50 12.81 5.89
N LEU A 134 4.21 13.04 5.74
CA LEU A 134 3.34 12.26 4.89
C LEU A 134 3.05 13.07 3.63
N ILE A 135 3.68 12.69 2.53
CA ILE A 135 3.73 13.48 1.29
C ILE A 135 2.71 12.89 0.29
N PRO A 136 1.73 13.68 -0.15
CA PRO A 136 0.83 13.25 -1.22
C PRO A 136 1.56 13.21 -2.58
N ALA A 137 1.17 12.30 -3.44
CA ALA A 137 1.55 12.30 -4.86
C ALA A 137 0.38 12.88 -5.68
N ASN A 138 -0.03 14.09 -5.33
CA ASN A 138 -1.00 14.90 -6.05
C ASN A 138 -0.83 16.36 -5.60
N LYS A 139 -0.55 17.24 -6.54
CA LYS A 139 -0.27 18.67 -6.31
C LYS A 139 -1.43 19.45 -5.68
N LYS A 140 -2.63 18.89 -5.65
CA LYS A 140 -3.80 19.49 -4.99
C LYS A 140 -3.68 19.50 -3.47
N TYR A 141 -2.87 18.61 -2.88
CA TYR A 141 -2.76 18.39 -1.46
C TYR A 141 -1.42 18.87 -0.92
N GLN A 142 -1.41 19.34 0.30
CA GLN A 142 -0.19 19.71 1.01
C GLN A 142 0.38 18.51 1.80
N PRO A 143 1.71 18.43 1.96
CA PRO A 143 2.32 17.47 2.87
C PRO A 143 1.84 17.67 4.31
N ILE A 144 1.65 16.59 5.03
CA ILE A 144 1.29 16.59 6.44
C ILE A 144 2.58 16.43 7.25
N LYS A 145 2.87 17.37 8.11
CA LYS A 145 3.98 17.28 9.07
C LYS A 145 3.51 16.46 10.27
N VAL A 146 4.28 15.44 10.62
CA VAL A 146 4.04 14.59 11.79
C VAL A 146 5.08 14.92 12.83
N THR A 147 4.63 15.26 14.04
CA THR A 147 5.46 15.61 15.19
C THR A 147 5.14 14.70 16.38
N GLU A 148 5.81 14.89 17.50
CA GLU A 148 5.55 14.16 18.75
C GLU A 148 4.16 14.42 19.34
N ASP A 149 3.49 15.49 18.92
CA ASP A 149 2.14 15.83 19.38
C ASP A 149 1.04 15.05 18.67
N ASN A 150 1.36 14.40 17.54
CA ASN A 150 0.38 13.62 16.78
C ASN A 150 0.26 12.18 17.30
N ASP A 151 -0.95 11.67 17.36
CA ASP A 151 -1.20 10.22 17.48
C ASP A 151 -0.95 9.57 16.13
N PHE A 152 0.30 9.09 15.95
CA PHE A 152 0.79 8.64 14.65
C PHE A 152 1.36 7.23 14.69
N MET A 153 0.99 6.45 13.66
CA MET A 153 1.54 5.12 13.45
C MET A 153 1.58 4.79 11.95
N ILE A 154 2.69 4.23 11.48
CA ILE A 154 2.72 3.55 10.18
C ILE A 154 2.06 2.17 10.37
N TRP A 155 0.93 1.97 9.69
CA TRP A 155 0.19 0.72 9.79
C TRP A 155 0.76 -0.37 8.88
N GLY A 156 1.38 0.00 7.78
CA GLY A 156 2.10 -0.91 6.88
C GLY A 156 2.60 -0.21 5.62
N VAL A 157 3.46 -0.91 4.88
CA VAL A 157 4.06 -0.44 3.63
C VAL A 157 3.25 -0.97 2.45
N ILE A 158 2.94 -0.11 1.48
CA ILE A 158 2.30 -0.49 0.22
C ILE A 158 3.35 -1.16 -0.67
N THR A 159 3.17 -2.44 -0.95
CA THR A 159 4.09 -3.23 -1.78
C THR A 159 3.68 -3.27 -3.24
N SER A 160 2.39 -3.19 -3.52
CA SER A 160 1.85 -3.29 -4.88
C SER A 160 0.50 -2.59 -4.99
N ALA A 161 0.14 -2.22 -6.23
CA ALA A 161 -1.19 -1.72 -6.56
C ALA A 161 -1.76 -2.48 -7.76
N ILE A 162 -3.04 -2.82 -7.70
CA ILE A 162 -3.77 -3.52 -8.75
C ILE A 162 -4.83 -2.56 -9.30
N LYS A 163 -4.69 -2.24 -10.58
CA LYS A 163 -5.59 -1.36 -11.31
C LYS A 163 -6.52 -2.17 -12.22
N ARG A 164 -7.80 -1.82 -12.20
CA ARG A 164 -8.81 -2.40 -13.10
C ARG A 164 -9.13 -1.41 -14.21
N PHE A 165 -9.03 -1.85 -15.47
CA PHE A 165 -9.37 -1.04 -16.64
C PHE A 165 -10.76 -1.37 -17.21
N HIS A 166 -11.32 -2.53 -16.85
CA HIS A 166 -12.66 -2.95 -17.27
C HIS A 166 -13.56 -3.16 -16.05
N LYS A 167 -14.82 -2.71 -16.13
CA LYS A 167 -15.83 -2.99 -15.12
C LYS A 167 -16.53 -4.32 -15.48
N PHE A 168 -16.51 -5.24 -14.55
CA PHE A 168 -17.29 -6.49 -14.63
C PHE A 168 -18.59 -6.32 -13.88
#